data_38eb73fea9eae2ccbc675c18509b85f3
#
_entry.id   38eb73fea9eae2ccbc675c18509b85f3
#
_cell.length_a   1.000
_cell.length_b   1.000
_cell.length_c   1.000
_cell.angle_alpha   90.00
_cell.angle_beta   90.00
_cell.angle_gamma   90.00
#
_symmetry.space_group_name_H-M   'P 1'
#
loop_
_entity.id
_entity.type
_entity.pdbx_description
1 polymer ?
#
loop_
_entity_poly.entity_id
_entity_poly.type
_entity_poly.pdbx_seq_one_letter_code
_entity_poly.pdbx_strand_id
1 'polypeptide(L)'
;MVQSQNLPESVFIFGCGYVGTALAQYLLNHGVRVGALTRNPKKAARLRELGINEVIEAELDTRDWHSNISDQYLAVVNCVSSAGGGIDGYLKSYVNGQRSILEWAKSQSIMTYVYTSSTSVYPQDGGTVVDEEADTREAPPTGKVILESEQLLARAHCVGRWFVLRLVGIYGPGRHYLLDQLRETNSEIPGSGEYALNMVHLEDIVGAICATLRAEHSIESGIFNIADDTPSSKVEVLTWLANELNLPPPNFNSTEVPEGLKHRGGRVRDRLVSNAKARERLGWQPKYSSYREGYAGFLP
;
A
#
# COMPACT_ATOMS: atom_id res chain seq x y z
N MET A 1 -24.75 -17.35 5.05
CA MET A 1 -24.62 -15.96 5.51
C MET A 1 -23.34 -15.91 6.33
N VAL A 2 -22.28 -15.33 5.78
CA VAL A 2 -21.01 -15.12 6.50
C VAL A 2 -21.29 -14.03 7.53
N GLN A 3 -21.18 -14.35 8.82
CA GLN A 3 -21.25 -13.33 9.86
C GLN A 3 -20.02 -12.43 9.69
N SER A 4 -20.21 -11.18 9.28
CA SER A 4 -19.13 -10.19 9.25
C SER A 4 -18.63 -10.01 10.67
N GLN A 5 -17.39 -10.42 10.93
CA GLN A 5 -16.77 -10.13 12.22
C GLN A 5 -16.59 -8.62 12.36
N ASN A 6 -16.71 -8.13 13.58
CA ASN A 6 -16.48 -6.72 13.88
C ASN A 6 -14.99 -6.37 13.72
N LEU A 7 -14.69 -5.11 13.48
CA LEU A 7 -13.33 -4.60 13.60
C LEU A 7 -12.79 -4.89 15.01
N PRO A 8 -11.45 -5.10 15.17
CA PRO A 8 -10.86 -5.24 16.50
C PRO A 8 -11.05 -3.95 17.31
N GLU A 9 -11.17 -4.08 18.64
CA GLU A 9 -11.37 -2.94 19.53
C GLU A 9 -10.20 -1.93 19.50
N SER A 10 -9.01 -2.40 19.15
CA SER A 10 -7.81 -1.56 19.11
C SER A 10 -6.84 -1.97 18.00
N VAL A 11 -6.26 -0.96 17.34
CA VAL A 11 -5.30 -1.11 16.25
C VAL A 11 -4.13 -0.14 16.44
N PHE A 12 -2.90 -0.65 16.39
CA PHE A 12 -1.71 0.19 16.31
C PHE A 12 -1.20 0.28 14.87
N ILE A 13 -1.00 1.52 14.37
CA ILE A 13 -0.59 1.77 12.99
C ILE A 13 0.86 2.28 12.97
N PHE A 14 1.76 1.50 12.37
CA PHE A 14 3.10 1.93 12.04
C PHE A 14 3.09 2.54 10.63
N GLY A 15 3.56 3.79 10.51
CA GLY A 15 3.60 4.49 9.22
C GLY A 15 2.30 5.21 8.85
N CYS A 16 1.89 6.20 9.63
CA CYS A 16 0.76 7.09 9.31
C CYS A 16 1.13 8.10 8.22
N GLY A 17 1.46 7.57 7.03
CA GLY A 17 1.56 8.31 5.77
C GLY A 17 0.19 8.43 5.09
N TYR A 18 0.17 8.33 3.76
CA TYR A 18 -1.06 8.47 2.96
C TYR A 18 -2.11 7.41 3.31
N VAL A 19 -1.73 6.12 3.25
CA VAL A 19 -2.64 5.01 3.58
C VAL A 19 -2.94 4.94 5.07
N GLY A 20 -1.90 4.98 5.92
CA GLY A 20 -2.10 4.84 7.37
C GLY A 20 -2.93 5.94 8.01
N THR A 21 -2.87 7.19 7.50
CA THR A 21 -3.74 8.28 7.98
C THR A 21 -5.19 8.07 7.57
N ALA A 22 -5.45 7.64 6.33
CA ALA A 22 -6.80 7.33 5.88
C ALA A 22 -7.41 6.16 6.66
N LEU A 23 -6.61 5.12 6.92
CA LEU A 23 -7.01 3.99 7.76
C LEU A 23 -7.33 4.45 9.19
N ALA A 24 -6.47 5.27 9.80
CA ALA A 24 -6.69 5.78 11.16
C ALA A 24 -8.03 6.53 11.27
N GLN A 25 -8.31 7.43 10.32
CA GLN A 25 -9.57 8.16 10.26
C GLN A 25 -10.77 7.22 10.10
N TYR A 26 -10.66 6.21 9.23
CA TYR A 26 -11.72 5.22 9.05
C TYR A 26 -11.98 4.46 10.36
N LEU A 27 -10.93 3.97 11.03
CA LEU A 27 -11.04 3.20 12.26
C LEU A 27 -11.64 4.02 13.41
N LEU A 28 -11.20 5.27 13.58
CA LEU A 28 -11.75 6.20 14.60
C LEU A 28 -13.25 6.44 14.38
N ASN A 29 -13.68 6.64 13.11
CA ASN A 29 -15.08 6.84 12.76
C ASN A 29 -15.95 5.59 13.05
N HIS A 30 -15.30 4.42 13.22
CA HIS A 30 -15.97 3.16 13.58
C HIS A 30 -15.78 2.77 15.05
N GLY A 31 -15.32 3.71 15.89
CA GLY A 31 -15.19 3.49 17.34
C GLY A 31 -14.00 2.62 17.74
N VAL A 32 -13.05 2.36 16.84
CA VAL A 32 -11.83 1.60 17.14
C VAL A 32 -10.82 2.50 17.82
N ARG A 33 -10.21 2.05 18.90
CA ARG A 33 -9.08 2.72 19.55
C ARG A 33 -7.83 2.60 18.66
N VAL A 34 -7.24 3.74 18.31
CA VAL A 34 -6.10 3.79 17.39
C VAL A 34 -4.87 4.34 18.09
N GLY A 35 -3.74 3.61 17.97
CA GLY A 35 -2.41 4.10 18.26
C GLY A 35 -1.61 4.30 16.97
N ALA A 36 -0.62 5.16 16.99
CA ALA A 36 0.19 5.45 15.82
C ALA A 36 1.64 5.79 16.18
N LEU A 37 2.58 5.36 15.31
CA LEU A 37 3.97 5.80 15.36
C LEU A 37 4.32 6.59 14.09
N THR A 38 4.95 7.74 14.30
CA THR A 38 5.53 8.56 13.23
C THR A 38 6.83 9.22 13.70
N ARG A 39 7.80 9.36 12.80
CA ARG A 39 9.03 10.11 13.07
C ARG A 39 8.93 11.61 12.84
N ASN A 40 7.81 12.08 12.30
CA ASN A 40 7.62 13.46 11.90
C ASN A 40 6.75 14.21 12.93
N PRO A 41 7.31 15.20 13.68
CA PRO A 41 6.58 15.94 14.71
C PRO A 41 5.33 16.68 14.18
N LYS A 42 5.39 17.24 12.97
CA LYS A 42 4.23 17.91 12.37
C LYS A 42 3.10 16.92 12.07
N LYS A 43 3.44 15.71 11.62
CA LYS A 43 2.46 14.64 11.44
C LYS A 43 1.91 14.16 12.78
N ALA A 44 2.75 14.02 13.79
CA ALA A 44 2.32 13.63 15.13
C ALA A 44 1.27 14.61 15.70
N ALA A 45 1.51 15.93 15.59
CA ALA A 45 0.53 16.95 16.00
C ALA A 45 -0.80 16.76 15.26
N ARG A 46 -0.76 16.61 13.93
CA ARG A 46 -1.97 16.39 13.12
C ARG A 46 -2.71 15.09 13.48
N LEU A 47 -1.98 14.02 13.81
CA LEU A 47 -2.59 12.76 14.23
C LEU A 47 -3.31 12.89 15.59
N ARG A 48 -2.76 13.68 16.52
CA ARG A 48 -3.43 14.03 17.79
C ARG A 48 -4.70 14.86 17.55
N GLU A 49 -4.64 15.84 16.63
CA GLU A 49 -5.81 16.64 16.23
C GLU A 49 -6.92 15.77 15.59
N LEU A 50 -6.56 14.69 14.90
CA LEU A 50 -7.51 13.71 14.37
C LEU A 50 -8.15 12.83 15.45
N GLY A 51 -7.72 12.93 16.70
CA GLY A 51 -8.25 12.15 17.83
C GLY A 51 -7.61 10.78 18.02
N ILE A 52 -6.41 10.54 17.46
CA ILE A 52 -5.68 9.29 17.72
C ILE A 52 -5.30 9.22 19.18
N ASN A 53 -5.65 8.11 19.84
CA ASN A 53 -5.57 7.94 21.28
C ASN A 53 -4.12 7.98 21.82
N GLU A 54 -3.19 7.37 21.09
CA GLU A 54 -1.78 7.31 21.46
C GLU A 54 -0.88 7.58 20.26
N VAL A 55 -0.07 8.64 20.29
CA VAL A 55 0.82 9.01 19.19
C VAL A 55 2.26 9.04 19.67
N ILE A 56 3.07 8.12 19.15
CA ILE A 56 4.49 7.97 19.47
C ILE A 56 5.34 8.65 18.40
N GLU A 57 6.25 9.52 18.82
CA GLU A 57 7.23 10.18 17.94
C GLU A 57 8.58 9.49 18.08
N ALA A 58 8.95 8.66 17.08
CA ALA A 58 10.21 7.93 17.09
C ALA A 58 10.60 7.43 15.71
N GLU A 59 11.90 7.11 15.54
CA GLU A 59 12.40 6.32 14.41
C GLU A 59 11.99 4.86 14.61
N LEU A 60 11.45 4.24 13.58
CA LEU A 60 10.87 2.89 13.68
C LEU A 60 11.93 1.80 13.88
N ASP A 61 13.11 1.98 13.30
CA ASP A 61 14.20 1.00 13.31
C ASP A 61 15.01 0.97 14.61
N THR A 62 14.57 1.73 15.63
CA THR A 62 15.13 1.69 16.99
C THR A 62 14.22 0.88 17.93
N ARG A 63 14.65 0.72 19.19
CA ARG A 63 13.84 0.11 20.26
C ARG A 63 13.33 1.12 21.28
N ASP A 64 13.70 2.38 21.16
CA ASP A 64 13.43 3.41 22.17
C ASP A 64 11.94 3.67 22.37
N TRP A 65 11.14 3.38 21.35
CA TRP A 65 9.70 3.55 21.36
C TRP A 65 8.93 2.37 22.01
N HIS A 66 9.57 1.20 22.18
CA HIS A 66 8.88 0.00 22.67
C HIS A 66 8.23 0.20 24.02
N SER A 67 8.91 0.90 24.95
CA SER A 67 8.40 1.23 26.29
C SER A 67 7.43 2.41 26.33
N ASN A 68 7.33 3.16 25.20
CA ASN A 68 6.49 4.36 25.13
C ASN A 68 5.04 4.03 24.71
N ILE A 69 4.81 2.83 24.19
CA ILE A 69 3.45 2.34 23.92
C ILE A 69 2.92 1.74 25.22
N SER A 70 1.98 2.45 25.85
CA SER A 70 1.45 2.14 27.17
C SER A 70 0.26 1.18 27.13
N ASP A 71 -0.47 1.19 26.02
CA ASP A 71 -1.69 0.40 25.83
C ASP A 71 -1.41 -0.96 25.17
N GLN A 72 -2.33 -1.90 25.39
CA GLN A 72 -2.37 -3.17 24.65
C GLN A 72 -3.21 -3.01 23.38
N TYR A 73 -2.70 -3.53 22.28
CA TYR A 73 -3.38 -3.50 21.00
C TYR A 73 -3.65 -4.92 20.49
N LEU A 74 -4.86 -5.15 19.96
CA LEU A 74 -5.26 -6.46 19.44
C LEU A 74 -4.79 -6.68 18.01
N ALA A 75 -4.61 -5.59 17.25
CA ALA A 75 -4.13 -5.68 15.89
C ALA A 75 -3.05 -4.63 15.59
N VAL A 76 -2.20 -4.97 14.64
CA VAL A 76 -1.14 -4.11 14.10
C VAL A 76 -1.34 -3.94 12.61
N VAL A 77 -1.18 -2.71 12.11
CA VAL A 77 -1.10 -2.44 10.68
C VAL A 77 0.21 -1.70 10.38
N ASN A 78 1.08 -2.33 9.60
CA ASN A 78 2.32 -1.72 9.14
C ASN A 78 2.12 -1.13 7.72
N CYS A 79 1.97 0.20 7.64
CA CYS A 79 1.86 0.98 6.40
C CYS A 79 3.15 1.77 6.10
N VAL A 80 4.28 1.34 6.61
CA VAL A 80 5.55 2.04 6.40
C VAL A 80 5.97 1.95 4.94
N SER A 81 6.40 3.07 4.37
CA SER A 81 7.00 3.15 3.04
C SER A 81 8.48 3.53 3.15
N SER A 82 9.22 3.39 2.05
CA SER A 82 10.62 3.81 2.02
C SER A 82 10.77 5.27 2.44
N ALA A 83 11.78 5.53 3.25
CA ALA A 83 12.07 6.88 3.75
C ALA A 83 12.86 7.76 2.76
N GLY A 84 13.03 7.29 1.50
CA GLY A 84 14.01 7.83 0.56
C GLY A 84 15.40 7.21 0.80
N GLY A 85 16.45 7.73 0.14
CA GLY A 85 17.83 7.24 0.37
C GLY A 85 18.16 5.91 -0.31
N GLY A 86 17.49 5.56 -1.40
CA GLY A 86 17.80 4.35 -2.18
C GLY A 86 17.62 3.07 -1.39
N ILE A 87 18.52 2.09 -1.61
CA ILE A 87 18.45 0.76 -0.99
C ILE A 87 18.58 0.82 0.53
N ASP A 88 19.40 1.71 1.07
CA ASP A 88 19.60 1.85 2.52
C ASP A 88 18.33 2.35 3.21
N GLY A 89 17.61 3.29 2.58
CA GLY A 89 16.31 3.73 3.06
C GLY A 89 15.26 2.63 3.04
N TYR A 90 15.32 1.73 2.05
CA TYR A 90 14.48 0.52 2.02
C TYR A 90 14.84 -0.44 3.16
N LEU A 91 16.11 -0.76 3.37
CA LEU A 91 16.57 -1.62 4.46
C LEU A 91 16.17 -1.05 5.83
N LYS A 92 16.41 0.24 6.03
CA LYS A 92 16.03 0.92 7.28
C LYS A 92 14.53 0.81 7.55
N SER A 93 13.70 1.14 6.56
CA SER A 93 12.24 1.21 6.75
C SER A 93 11.57 -0.17 6.78
N TYR A 94 11.87 -1.01 5.79
CA TYR A 94 11.15 -2.28 5.61
C TYR A 94 11.75 -3.41 6.46
N VAL A 95 13.06 -3.58 6.49
CA VAL A 95 13.66 -4.72 7.19
C VAL A 95 13.90 -4.40 8.66
N ASN A 96 14.63 -3.32 8.95
CA ASN A 96 14.95 -2.97 10.34
C ASN A 96 13.70 -2.51 11.09
N GLY A 97 12.84 -1.72 10.44
CA GLY A 97 11.55 -1.34 11.00
C GLY A 97 10.67 -2.55 11.31
N GLN A 98 10.57 -3.52 10.37
CA GLN A 98 9.81 -4.76 10.60
C GLN A 98 10.38 -5.57 11.77
N ARG A 99 11.70 -5.71 11.86
CA ARG A 99 12.35 -6.38 13.00
C ARG A 99 12.03 -5.72 14.33
N SER A 100 12.06 -4.39 14.38
CA SER A 100 11.72 -3.63 15.58
C SER A 100 10.26 -3.85 15.98
N ILE A 101 9.32 -3.79 15.04
CA ILE A 101 7.89 -4.07 15.32
C ILE A 101 7.70 -5.49 15.85
N LEU A 102 8.31 -6.49 15.21
CA LEU A 102 8.17 -7.88 15.64
C LEU A 102 8.81 -8.14 17.00
N GLU A 103 9.90 -7.45 17.35
CA GLU A 103 10.49 -7.54 18.67
C GLU A 103 9.57 -6.97 19.76
N TRP A 104 8.97 -5.80 19.50
CA TRP A 104 7.95 -5.23 20.38
C TRP A 104 6.73 -6.15 20.50
N ALA A 105 6.27 -6.73 19.39
CA ALA A 105 5.11 -7.61 19.38
C ALA A 105 5.25 -8.85 20.26
N LYS A 106 6.48 -9.28 20.60
CA LYS A 106 6.71 -10.40 21.55
C LYS A 106 6.16 -10.15 22.95
N SER A 107 6.05 -8.89 23.35
CA SER A 107 5.49 -8.48 24.64
C SER A 107 4.00 -8.14 24.58
N GLN A 108 3.39 -8.30 23.39
CA GLN A 108 2.00 -7.95 23.12
C GLN A 108 1.16 -9.21 22.87
N SER A 109 -0.17 -9.06 22.87
CA SER A 109 -1.11 -10.11 22.49
C SER A 109 -1.74 -9.82 21.13
N ILE A 110 -0.91 -9.65 20.10
CA ILE A 110 -1.36 -9.30 18.75
C ILE A 110 -2.06 -10.49 18.10
N MET A 111 -3.35 -10.36 17.86
CA MET A 111 -4.15 -11.37 17.18
C MET A 111 -3.99 -11.32 15.66
N THR A 112 -3.90 -10.11 15.10
CA THR A 112 -3.81 -9.91 13.64
C THR A 112 -2.75 -8.86 13.30
N TYR A 113 -1.83 -9.19 12.40
CA TYR A 113 -0.83 -8.29 11.85
C TYR A 113 -1.07 -8.12 10.34
N VAL A 114 -1.29 -6.90 9.89
CA VAL A 114 -1.44 -6.55 8.47
C VAL A 114 -0.23 -5.74 8.01
N TYR A 115 0.40 -6.15 6.90
CA TYR A 115 1.54 -5.45 6.31
C TYR A 115 1.20 -5.01 4.89
N THR A 116 1.24 -3.71 4.61
CA THR A 116 1.11 -3.19 3.25
C THR A 116 2.47 -3.28 2.53
N SER A 117 2.59 -4.27 1.68
CA SER A 117 3.73 -4.54 0.82
C SER A 117 3.53 -3.93 -0.57
N SER A 118 4.27 -4.36 -1.58
CA SER A 118 4.23 -3.82 -2.92
C SER A 118 4.36 -4.90 -4.00
N THR A 119 3.60 -4.79 -5.07
CA THR A 119 3.76 -5.62 -6.29
C THR A 119 5.08 -5.37 -7.04
N SER A 120 5.90 -4.42 -6.59
CA SER A 120 7.26 -4.22 -7.14
C SER A 120 8.19 -5.42 -6.93
N VAL A 121 7.79 -6.39 -6.11
CA VAL A 121 8.47 -7.69 -5.91
C VAL A 121 8.43 -8.57 -7.14
N TYR A 122 7.45 -8.39 -8.02
CA TYR A 122 7.27 -9.22 -9.22
C TYR A 122 8.23 -8.81 -10.33
N PRO A 123 9.07 -9.73 -10.86
CA PRO A 123 9.97 -9.47 -11.98
C PRO A 123 9.34 -9.59 -13.36
N GLN A 124 8.15 -10.19 -13.47
CA GLN A 124 7.47 -10.51 -14.74
C GLN A 124 7.22 -9.27 -15.61
N ASP A 125 7.11 -9.50 -16.92
CA ASP A 125 7.01 -8.50 -17.98
C ASP A 125 6.23 -9.06 -19.19
N GLY A 126 6.01 -8.24 -20.23
CA GLY A 126 5.42 -8.67 -21.50
C GLY A 126 3.94 -9.03 -21.40
N GLY A 127 3.16 -8.33 -20.61
CA GLY A 127 1.72 -8.54 -20.45
C GLY A 127 1.35 -9.78 -19.64
N THR A 128 2.32 -10.38 -18.93
CA THR A 128 2.07 -11.58 -18.12
C THR A 128 1.12 -11.30 -16.96
N VAL A 129 0.12 -12.16 -16.78
CA VAL A 129 -0.71 -12.14 -15.56
C VAL A 129 0.08 -12.72 -14.40
N VAL A 130 0.11 -12.00 -13.27
CA VAL A 130 0.79 -12.41 -12.05
C VAL A 130 -0.19 -12.47 -10.88
N ASP A 131 -0.07 -13.53 -10.10
CA ASP A 131 -0.74 -13.74 -8.83
C ASP A 131 0.28 -13.86 -7.69
N GLU A 132 -0.16 -14.26 -6.52
CA GLU A 132 0.68 -14.38 -5.32
C GLU A 132 1.67 -15.54 -5.38
N GLU A 133 1.46 -16.52 -6.28
CA GLU A 133 2.34 -17.69 -6.51
C GLU A 133 3.41 -17.40 -7.58
N ALA A 134 3.35 -16.24 -8.23
CA ALA A 134 4.33 -15.86 -9.25
C ALA A 134 5.77 -15.83 -8.70
N ASP A 135 6.71 -16.34 -9.49
CA ASP A 135 8.12 -16.42 -9.10
C ASP A 135 8.74 -15.05 -8.85
N THR A 136 9.30 -14.87 -7.66
CA THR A 136 9.92 -13.61 -7.21
C THR A 136 11.45 -13.70 -7.09
N ARG A 137 12.10 -14.81 -7.50
CA ARG A 137 13.55 -14.99 -7.37
C ARG A 137 14.35 -13.89 -8.06
N GLU A 138 13.87 -13.42 -9.22
CA GLU A 138 14.48 -12.34 -10.00
C GLU A 138 13.90 -10.95 -9.67
N ALA A 139 13.35 -10.78 -8.46
CA ALA A 139 12.89 -9.47 -7.99
C ALA A 139 14.01 -8.41 -8.05
N PRO A 140 13.70 -7.16 -8.41
CA PRO A 140 14.69 -6.09 -8.40
C PRO A 140 15.25 -5.86 -6.99
N PRO A 141 16.41 -5.20 -6.84
CA PRO A 141 17.06 -5.03 -5.53
C PRO A 141 16.13 -4.50 -4.43
N THR A 142 15.33 -3.48 -4.70
CA THR A 142 14.33 -2.96 -3.76
C THR A 142 13.21 -3.96 -3.48
N GLY A 143 12.82 -4.76 -4.48
CA GLY A 143 11.84 -5.84 -4.31
C GLY A 143 12.35 -6.95 -3.41
N LYS A 144 13.65 -7.30 -3.49
CA LYS A 144 14.28 -8.28 -2.59
C LYS A 144 14.24 -7.83 -1.13
N VAL A 145 14.45 -6.54 -0.86
CA VAL A 145 14.32 -5.98 0.50
C VAL A 145 12.89 -6.09 1.02
N ILE A 146 11.90 -5.82 0.17
CA ILE A 146 10.49 -5.96 0.54
C ILE A 146 10.16 -7.43 0.83
N LEU A 147 10.61 -8.37 -0.01
CA LEU A 147 10.43 -9.81 0.21
C LEU A 147 11.09 -10.29 1.51
N GLU A 148 12.27 -9.75 1.88
CA GLU A 148 12.88 -10.04 3.18
C GLU A 148 11.96 -9.61 4.32
N SER A 149 11.34 -8.43 4.23
CA SER A 149 10.38 -7.95 5.22
C SER A 149 9.13 -8.85 5.31
N GLU A 150 8.58 -9.29 4.17
CA GLU A 150 7.47 -10.27 4.14
C GLU A 150 7.88 -11.59 4.83
N GLN A 151 9.08 -12.10 4.55
CA GLN A 151 9.61 -13.33 5.15
C GLN A 151 9.84 -13.21 6.66
N LEU A 152 10.26 -12.05 7.15
CA LEU A 152 10.39 -11.80 8.59
C LEU A 152 9.02 -11.94 9.29
N LEU A 153 7.97 -11.39 8.69
CA LEU A 153 6.61 -11.53 9.22
C LEU A 153 6.10 -12.97 9.14
N ALA A 154 6.29 -13.63 7.99
CA ALA A 154 5.82 -15.00 7.78
C ALA A 154 6.47 -16.02 8.75
N ARG A 155 7.69 -15.74 9.23
CA ARG A 155 8.40 -16.58 10.21
C ARG A 155 8.16 -16.15 11.66
N ALA A 156 7.38 -15.10 11.88
CA ALA A 156 7.12 -14.60 13.23
C ALA A 156 6.10 -15.51 13.95
N HIS A 157 6.41 -15.87 15.20
CA HIS A 157 5.53 -16.65 16.08
C HIS A 157 4.91 -15.80 17.19
N CYS A 158 5.12 -14.47 17.14
CA CYS A 158 4.66 -13.52 18.15
C CYS A 158 3.31 -12.85 17.81
N VAL A 159 2.67 -13.28 16.72
CA VAL A 159 1.36 -12.78 16.28
C VAL A 159 0.44 -13.97 15.98
N GLY A 160 -0.85 -13.83 16.22
CA GLY A 160 -1.80 -14.92 16.00
C GLY A 160 -1.95 -15.28 14.54
N ARG A 161 -2.10 -14.27 13.68
CA ARG A 161 -2.11 -14.42 12.21
C ARG A 161 -1.60 -13.15 11.52
N TRP A 162 -1.19 -13.29 10.26
CA TRP A 162 -0.64 -12.19 9.48
C TRP A 162 -1.19 -12.17 8.06
N PHE A 163 -1.29 -10.96 7.52
CA PHE A 163 -1.70 -10.71 6.14
C PHE A 163 -0.74 -9.73 5.49
N VAL A 164 -0.17 -10.11 4.35
CA VAL A 164 0.66 -9.24 3.51
C VAL A 164 -0.20 -8.78 2.34
N LEU A 165 -0.41 -7.49 2.21
CA LEU A 165 -1.15 -6.87 1.11
C LEU A 165 -0.16 -6.23 0.14
N ARG A 166 0.10 -6.88 -1.00
CA ARG A 166 0.94 -6.33 -2.08
C ARG A 166 0.14 -5.31 -2.87
N LEU A 167 0.38 -4.04 -2.62
CA LEU A 167 -0.31 -2.94 -3.28
C LEU A 167 0.30 -2.63 -4.64
N VAL A 168 -0.57 -2.32 -5.61
CA VAL A 168 -0.21 -1.78 -6.93
C VAL A 168 -0.05 -0.25 -6.88
N GLY A 169 -0.12 0.44 -8.01
CA GLY A 169 -0.06 1.91 -8.08
C GLY A 169 -1.21 2.57 -7.33
N ILE A 170 -0.90 3.30 -6.27
CA ILE A 170 -1.89 3.94 -5.39
C ILE A 170 -2.28 5.30 -5.94
N TYR A 171 -3.59 5.56 -6.04
CA TYR A 171 -4.15 6.88 -6.35
C TYR A 171 -5.35 7.21 -5.45
N GLY A 172 -5.83 8.46 -5.52
CA GLY A 172 -6.99 8.92 -4.75
C GLY A 172 -6.84 10.37 -4.31
N PRO A 173 -7.63 10.87 -3.35
CA PRO A 173 -7.64 12.26 -2.90
C PRO A 173 -6.23 12.80 -2.56
N GLY A 174 -5.80 13.87 -3.24
CA GLY A 174 -4.48 14.48 -3.04
C GLY A 174 -3.30 13.67 -3.60
N ARG A 175 -3.56 12.63 -4.40
CA ARG A 175 -2.53 11.81 -5.07
C ARG A 175 -2.96 11.47 -6.49
N HIS A 176 -2.86 12.44 -7.38
CA HIS A 176 -3.38 12.41 -8.75
C HIS A 176 -2.30 12.60 -9.81
N TYR A 177 -1.13 11.97 -9.64
CA TYR A 177 0.03 12.24 -10.50
C TYR A 177 -0.26 12.16 -12.01
N LEU A 178 -1.21 11.34 -12.46
CA LEU A 178 -1.61 11.27 -13.89
C LEU A 178 -2.38 12.53 -14.31
N LEU A 179 -3.28 13.04 -13.45
CA LEU A 179 -3.97 14.31 -13.69
C LEU A 179 -2.98 15.48 -13.66
N ASP A 180 -2.07 15.50 -12.69
CA ASP A 180 -1.05 16.54 -12.57
C ASP A 180 -0.15 16.53 -13.80
N GLN A 181 0.25 15.36 -14.28
CA GLN A 181 1.03 15.20 -15.49
C GLN A 181 0.31 15.77 -16.72
N LEU A 182 -1.00 15.60 -16.86
CA LEU A 182 -1.79 16.18 -17.96
C LEU A 182 -1.93 17.70 -17.84
N ARG A 183 -2.07 18.23 -16.63
CA ARG A 183 -2.23 19.67 -16.37
C ARG A 183 -0.95 20.46 -16.56
N GLU A 184 0.19 19.84 -16.31
CA GLU A 184 1.50 20.47 -16.47
C GLU A 184 1.99 20.49 -17.92
N THR A 185 1.27 19.87 -18.86
CA THR A 185 1.81 19.57 -20.18
C THR A 185 1.46 20.56 -21.27
N ASN A 186 2.44 21.37 -21.60
CA ASN A 186 2.88 21.53 -23.01
C ASN A 186 4.05 20.60 -23.37
N SER A 187 4.42 19.61 -22.55
CA SER A 187 5.59 18.74 -22.68
C SER A 187 5.22 17.32 -23.08
N GLU A 188 6.08 16.67 -23.85
CA GLU A 188 5.96 15.26 -24.20
C GLU A 188 6.03 14.39 -22.94
N ILE A 189 5.22 13.33 -22.91
CA ILE A 189 5.22 12.36 -21.82
C ILE A 189 6.28 11.29 -22.11
N PRO A 190 7.30 11.13 -21.26
CA PRO A 190 8.33 10.13 -21.49
C PRO A 190 7.79 8.69 -21.49
N GLY A 191 8.30 7.89 -22.43
CA GLY A 191 7.93 6.49 -22.62
C GLY A 191 6.81 6.28 -23.64
N SER A 192 6.57 5.03 -24.04
CA SER A 192 5.50 4.67 -24.99
C SER A 192 4.11 4.77 -24.40
N GLY A 193 4.00 4.58 -23.08
CA GLY A 193 2.71 4.49 -22.40
C GLY A 193 1.93 3.18 -22.64
N GLU A 194 2.43 2.26 -23.46
CA GLU A 194 1.73 1.01 -23.86
C GLU A 194 1.76 -0.09 -22.80
N TYR A 195 2.37 0.15 -21.66
CA TYR A 195 2.41 -0.81 -20.55
C TYR A 195 1.19 -0.68 -19.65
N ALA A 196 0.79 -1.79 -19.04
CA ALA A 196 -0.32 -1.84 -18.10
C ALA A 196 -0.02 -1.06 -16.81
N LEU A 197 -0.90 -0.16 -16.46
CA LEU A 197 -1.01 0.42 -15.13
C LEU A 197 -1.93 -0.47 -14.29
N ASN A 198 -1.36 -1.07 -13.26
CA ASN A 198 -2.16 -1.68 -12.22
C ASN A 198 -2.39 -0.64 -11.15
N MET A 199 -3.63 -0.34 -10.84
CA MET A 199 -4.01 0.77 -9.97
C MET A 199 -4.92 0.30 -8.83
N VAL A 200 -4.92 1.04 -7.74
CA VAL A 200 -5.86 0.83 -6.63
C VAL A 200 -6.16 2.17 -5.96
N HIS A 201 -7.44 2.43 -5.73
CA HIS A 201 -7.86 3.64 -5.03
C HIS A 201 -7.57 3.55 -3.52
N LEU A 202 -7.29 4.69 -2.87
CA LEU A 202 -7.01 4.75 -1.43
C LEU A 202 -8.09 4.10 -0.56
N GLU A 203 -9.37 4.34 -0.87
CA GLU A 203 -10.48 3.76 -0.11
C GLU A 203 -10.53 2.24 -0.24
N ASP A 204 -10.15 1.70 -1.40
CA ASP A 204 -10.10 0.26 -1.64
C ASP A 204 -8.98 -0.42 -0.85
N ILE A 205 -7.85 0.27 -0.67
CA ILE A 205 -6.77 -0.20 0.22
C ILE A 205 -7.26 -0.24 1.67
N VAL A 206 -7.93 0.82 2.13
CA VAL A 206 -8.52 0.85 3.49
C VAL A 206 -9.54 -0.28 3.63
N GLY A 207 -10.38 -0.50 2.61
CA GLY A 207 -11.32 -1.60 2.56
C GLY A 207 -10.64 -2.97 2.66
N ALA A 208 -9.54 -3.20 1.93
CA ALA A 208 -8.77 -4.43 1.97
C ALA A 208 -8.13 -4.68 3.35
N ILE A 209 -7.54 -3.65 3.96
CA ILE A 209 -7.02 -3.75 5.34
C ILE A 209 -8.15 -4.10 6.31
N CYS A 210 -9.30 -3.45 6.20
CA CYS A 210 -10.45 -3.74 7.05
C CYS A 210 -11.01 -5.15 6.82
N ALA A 211 -10.98 -5.65 5.58
CA ALA A 211 -11.38 -7.04 5.29
C ALA A 211 -10.46 -8.04 6.00
N THR A 212 -9.13 -7.82 6.02
CA THR A 212 -8.21 -8.68 6.79
C THR A 212 -8.42 -8.57 8.30
N LEU A 213 -8.70 -7.38 8.82
CA LEU A 213 -8.97 -7.17 10.24
C LEU A 213 -10.27 -7.85 10.70
N ARG A 214 -11.27 -7.94 9.80
CA ARG A 214 -12.57 -8.61 10.02
C ARG A 214 -12.58 -10.07 9.59
N ALA A 215 -11.51 -10.58 8.99
CA ALA A 215 -11.46 -11.93 8.46
C ALA A 215 -11.79 -12.96 9.55
N GLU A 216 -12.57 -13.98 9.21
CA GLU A 216 -12.85 -15.09 10.12
C GLU A 216 -11.58 -15.80 10.57
N HIS A 217 -11.61 -16.41 11.74
CA HIS A 217 -10.46 -17.16 12.27
C HIS A 217 -10.04 -18.34 11.37
N SER A 218 -10.94 -18.83 10.54
CA SER A 218 -10.71 -19.87 9.53
C SER A 218 -9.84 -19.41 8.36
N ILE A 219 -9.71 -18.08 8.15
CA ILE A 219 -8.87 -17.52 7.09
C ILE A 219 -7.41 -17.53 7.56
N GLU A 220 -6.61 -18.36 6.91
CA GLU A 220 -5.19 -18.52 7.21
C GLU A 220 -4.38 -17.27 6.84
N SER A 221 -3.23 -17.14 7.51
CA SER A 221 -2.21 -16.15 7.14
C SER A 221 -1.79 -16.29 5.68
N GLY A 222 -1.52 -15.16 5.02
CA GLY A 222 -1.15 -15.24 3.60
C GLY A 222 -0.83 -13.89 2.96
N ILE A 223 -0.44 -13.99 1.71
CA ILE A 223 -0.14 -12.86 0.84
C ILE A 223 -1.33 -12.65 -0.10
N PHE A 224 -1.66 -11.39 -0.36
CA PHE A 224 -2.77 -10.98 -1.22
C PHE A 224 -2.38 -9.76 -2.06
N ASN A 225 -2.65 -9.84 -3.36
CA ASN A 225 -2.52 -8.69 -4.25
C ASN A 225 -3.76 -7.80 -4.14
N ILE A 226 -3.54 -6.49 -4.06
CA ILE A 226 -4.61 -5.50 -3.96
C ILE A 226 -4.50 -4.57 -5.16
N ALA A 227 -5.39 -4.76 -6.11
CA ALA A 227 -5.53 -4.02 -7.37
C ALA A 227 -7.01 -3.82 -7.69
N ASP A 228 -7.34 -2.83 -8.53
CA ASP A 228 -8.66 -2.76 -9.15
C ASP A 228 -8.88 -3.93 -10.15
N ASP A 229 -10.06 -3.99 -10.76
CA ASP A 229 -10.43 -5.09 -11.67
C ASP A 229 -10.04 -4.83 -13.13
N THR A 230 -9.53 -3.62 -13.45
CA THR A 230 -9.38 -3.17 -14.85
C THR A 230 -8.00 -2.57 -15.09
N PRO A 231 -6.92 -3.38 -15.09
CA PRO A 231 -5.63 -2.89 -15.51
C PRO A 231 -5.69 -2.37 -16.96
N SER A 232 -5.24 -1.13 -17.17
CA SER A 232 -5.32 -0.44 -18.47
C SER A 232 -3.96 0.15 -18.85
N SER A 233 -3.70 0.36 -20.13
CA SER A 233 -2.45 1.01 -20.53
C SER A 233 -2.38 2.47 -20.05
N LYS A 234 -1.18 2.99 -19.87
CA LYS A 234 -1.00 4.40 -19.50
C LYS A 234 -1.56 5.34 -20.57
N VAL A 235 -1.42 4.96 -21.86
CA VAL A 235 -2.03 5.69 -22.99
C VAL A 235 -3.53 5.77 -22.82
N GLU A 236 -4.19 4.64 -22.57
CA GLU A 236 -5.65 4.57 -22.42
C GLU A 236 -6.13 5.45 -21.26
N VAL A 237 -5.51 5.33 -20.09
CA VAL A 237 -5.89 6.11 -18.90
C VAL A 237 -5.72 7.61 -19.15
N LEU A 238 -4.57 8.04 -19.69
CA LEU A 238 -4.31 9.46 -19.94
C LEU A 238 -5.17 10.04 -21.07
N THR A 239 -5.47 9.24 -22.10
CA THR A 239 -6.38 9.67 -23.17
C THR A 239 -7.79 9.88 -22.64
N TRP A 240 -8.27 8.96 -21.82
CA TRP A 240 -9.58 9.11 -21.17
C TRP A 240 -9.62 10.35 -20.27
N LEU A 241 -8.62 10.55 -19.41
CA LEU A 241 -8.54 11.72 -18.53
C LEU A 241 -8.47 13.03 -19.32
N ALA A 242 -7.71 13.07 -20.42
CA ALA A 242 -7.63 14.25 -21.29
C ALA A 242 -8.99 14.59 -21.91
N ASN A 243 -9.73 13.58 -22.37
CA ASN A 243 -11.08 13.77 -22.92
C ASN A 243 -12.04 14.32 -21.87
N GLU A 244 -12.07 13.76 -20.66
CA GLU A 244 -12.92 14.25 -19.55
C GLU A 244 -12.60 15.69 -19.15
N LEU A 245 -11.35 16.10 -19.27
CA LEU A 245 -10.88 17.46 -18.96
C LEU A 245 -10.95 18.43 -20.14
N ASN A 246 -11.41 17.98 -21.31
CA ASN A 246 -11.37 18.76 -22.57
C ASN A 246 -9.95 19.27 -22.91
N LEU A 247 -8.93 18.46 -22.64
CA LEU A 247 -7.53 18.72 -22.97
C LEU A 247 -7.14 18.05 -24.29
N PRO A 248 -6.07 18.52 -24.97
CA PRO A 248 -5.50 17.81 -26.11
C PRO A 248 -5.09 16.39 -25.76
N PRO A 249 -5.08 15.44 -26.74
CA PRO A 249 -4.58 14.09 -26.52
C PRO A 249 -3.15 14.11 -25.98
N PRO A 250 -2.79 13.18 -25.07
CA PRO A 250 -1.43 13.10 -24.55
C PRO A 250 -0.44 12.74 -25.67
N ASN A 251 0.70 13.45 -25.71
CA ASN A 251 1.78 13.18 -26.65
C ASN A 251 2.89 12.41 -25.94
N PHE A 252 3.18 11.18 -26.41
CA PHE A 252 4.18 10.31 -25.81
C PHE A 252 5.50 10.32 -26.60
N ASN A 253 6.62 10.43 -25.87
CA ASN A 253 7.97 10.30 -26.43
C ASN A 253 8.55 8.93 -26.05
N SER A 254 8.43 7.96 -26.94
CA SER A 254 8.90 6.58 -26.70
C SER A 254 10.42 6.45 -26.60
N THR A 255 11.19 7.47 -27.00
CA THR A 255 12.67 7.47 -26.92
C THR A 255 13.18 7.97 -25.59
N GLU A 256 12.32 8.62 -24.81
CA GLU A 256 12.70 9.17 -23.50
C GLU A 256 12.32 8.23 -22.35
N VAL A 257 13.24 8.05 -21.41
CA VAL A 257 12.99 7.23 -20.19
C VAL A 257 12.41 8.13 -19.11
N PRO A 258 11.24 7.78 -18.54
CA PRO A 258 10.67 8.52 -17.42
C PRO A 258 11.68 8.68 -16.25
N GLU A 259 11.77 9.88 -15.66
CA GLU A 259 12.73 10.21 -14.60
C GLU A 259 12.71 9.22 -13.43
N GLY A 260 11.51 8.86 -12.96
CA GLY A 260 11.32 7.89 -11.88
C GLY A 260 11.82 6.47 -12.20
N LEU A 261 12.15 6.17 -13.45
CA LEU A 261 12.64 4.86 -13.90
C LEU A 261 14.16 4.85 -14.15
N LYS A 262 14.79 6.01 -14.34
CA LYS A 262 16.24 6.10 -14.56
C LYS A 262 17.02 5.35 -13.47
N HIS A 263 16.58 5.45 -12.22
CA HIS A 263 17.17 4.75 -11.08
C HIS A 263 16.69 3.30 -10.89
N ARG A 264 15.74 2.82 -11.73
CA ARG A 264 15.16 1.47 -11.67
C ARG A 264 15.50 0.61 -12.89
N GLY A 265 16.59 0.91 -13.57
CA GLY A 265 17.03 0.22 -14.78
C GLY A 265 16.31 0.67 -16.06
N GLY A 266 15.65 1.83 -16.05
CA GLY A 266 15.08 2.48 -17.25
C GLY A 266 13.85 1.81 -17.86
N ARG A 267 13.35 0.71 -17.29
CA ARG A 267 12.26 -0.09 -17.86
C ARG A 267 11.03 -0.12 -16.96
N VAL A 268 9.87 0.18 -17.52
CA VAL A 268 8.58 -0.18 -16.91
C VAL A 268 8.32 -1.65 -17.18
N ARG A 269 7.90 -2.38 -16.17
CA ARG A 269 7.48 -3.76 -16.35
C ARG A 269 6.01 -3.80 -16.73
N ASP A 270 5.72 -4.46 -17.83
CA ASP A 270 4.36 -4.67 -18.34
C ASP A 270 3.82 -6.00 -17.81
N ARG A 271 2.93 -5.95 -16.84
CA ARG A 271 2.28 -7.13 -16.26
C ARG A 271 0.88 -6.79 -15.74
N LEU A 272 0.03 -7.80 -15.65
CA LEU A 272 -1.33 -7.70 -15.14
C LEU A 272 -1.41 -8.35 -13.75
N VAL A 273 -1.70 -7.60 -12.72
CA VAL A 273 -1.76 -8.10 -11.33
C VAL A 273 -3.17 -8.59 -11.03
N SER A 274 -3.30 -9.89 -10.73
CA SER A 274 -4.57 -10.50 -10.33
C SER A 274 -4.87 -10.22 -8.86
N ASN A 275 -6.10 -9.79 -8.56
CA ASN A 275 -6.66 -9.62 -7.22
C ASN A 275 -7.60 -10.78 -6.81
N ALA A 276 -7.68 -11.84 -7.60
CA ALA A 276 -8.65 -12.92 -7.45
C ALA A 276 -8.62 -13.54 -6.05
N LYS A 277 -7.43 -13.81 -5.50
CA LYS A 277 -7.26 -14.40 -4.17
C LYS A 277 -7.84 -13.51 -3.06
N ALA A 278 -7.65 -12.19 -3.13
CA ALA A 278 -8.22 -11.27 -2.15
C ALA A 278 -9.76 -11.28 -2.22
N ARG A 279 -10.33 -11.33 -3.42
CA ARG A 279 -11.79 -11.42 -3.61
C ARG A 279 -12.35 -12.72 -3.07
N GLU A 280 -11.74 -13.85 -3.39
CA GLU A 280 -12.23 -15.19 -3.03
C GLU A 280 -12.05 -15.48 -1.54
N ARG A 281 -10.90 -15.16 -0.97
CA ARG A 281 -10.54 -15.57 0.38
C ARG A 281 -10.90 -14.54 1.45
N LEU A 282 -10.81 -13.23 1.15
CA LEU A 282 -11.13 -12.16 2.10
C LEU A 282 -12.55 -11.60 1.91
N GLY A 283 -13.26 -12.00 0.82
CA GLY A 283 -14.53 -11.38 0.45
C GLY A 283 -14.42 -9.89 0.12
N TRP A 284 -13.19 -9.42 -0.12
CA TRP A 284 -12.93 -8.04 -0.50
C TRP A 284 -13.26 -7.82 -1.96
N GLN A 285 -13.88 -6.66 -2.26
CA GLN A 285 -14.10 -6.20 -3.62
C GLN A 285 -13.75 -4.72 -3.68
N PRO A 286 -13.08 -4.24 -4.75
CA PRO A 286 -12.84 -2.82 -4.91
C PRO A 286 -14.18 -2.08 -5.08
N LYS A 287 -14.33 -0.97 -4.38
CA LYS A 287 -15.43 -0.01 -4.56
C LYS A 287 -15.31 0.67 -5.92
N TYR A 288 -14.08 0.93 -6.34
CA TYR A 288 -13.74 1.50 -7.64
C TYR A 288 -13.10 0.41 -8.50
N SER A 289 -13.92 -0.27 -9.30
CA SER A 289 -13.50 -1.39 -10.13
C SER A 289 -12.56 -1.00 -11.27
N SER A 290 -12.50 0.30 -11.58
CA SER A 290 -11.64 0.89 -12.60
C SER A 290 -11.19 2.31 -12.24
N TYR A 291 -10.13 2.76 -12.91
CA TYR A 291 -9.68 4.15 -12.82
C TYR A 291 -10.79 5.15 -13.20
N ARG A 292 -11.74 4.80 -14.10
CA ARG A 292 -12.85 5.68 -14.50
C ARG A 292 -13.73 6.04 -13.31
N GLU A 293 -14.11 5.05 -12.55
CA GLU A 293 -14.91 5.25 -11.33
C GLU A 293 -14.10 5.98 -10.26
N GLY A 294 -12.82 5.60 -10.09
CA GLY A 294 -11.96 6.18 -9.07
C GLY A 294 -11.60 7.65 -9.34
N TYR A 295 -11.45 8.05 -10.59
CA TYR A 295 -11.20 9.45 -10.95
C TYR A 295 -12.47 10.31 -11.07
N ALA A 296 -13.65 9.71 -11.19
CA ALA A 296 -14.91 10.45 -11.39
C ALA A 296 -15.15 11.55 -10.34
N GLY A 297 -14.74 11.32 -9.09
CA GLY A 297 -14.88 12.30 -8.01
C GLY A 297 -13.85 13.45 -8.03
N PHE A 298 -12.89 13.46 -8.97
CA PHE A 298 -11.83 14.47 -9.11
C PHE A 298 -11.92 15.26 -10.40
N LEU A 299 -12.87 14.90 -11.25
CA LEU A 299 -13.16 15.55 -12.51
C LEU A 299 -14.25 16.62 -12.32
N PRO A 300 -14.29 17.66 -13.17
CA PRO A 300 -15.25 18.77 -13.07
C PRO A 300 -16.70 18.32 -13.24
#